data_96368e4fb5ba05fd9d7cc2588fbb828c
#
_entry.id   96368e4fb5ba05fd9d7cc2588fbb828c
#
_cell.length_a   1.000
_cell.length_b   1.000
_cell.length_c   1.000
_cell.angle_alpha   90.00
_cell.angle_beta   90.00
_cell.angle_gamma   90.00
#
_symmetry.space_group_name_H-M   'P 1'
#
loop_
_entity.id
_entity.type
_entity.pdbx_description
1 polymer ?
#
loop_
_entity_poly.entity_id
_entity_poly.type
_entity_poly.pdbx_seq_one_letter_code
_entity_poly.pdbx_strand_id
1 'polypeptide(L)'
;VDTPFDILHIDPDADEADVIEAYRQRVKEAHPDHGGSADEFQRVRAAYEEIRTGYSLGERDIARTDERDRPTDASEDDAESDAEPDGTRVEYLDYDVLAEHSWELTDEDLFEKAAAAGLDAESYGTVVVEPRTCLLKAAEADGHNWPYACRGGACANCAVAVVEGDMEMPANHILSSEMMDFGIRLSCISVPTTDEVKVVYNIEHLPGLDELRLPSQQARRVRPSD
;
A
#
# COMPACT_ATOMS: atom_id res chain seq x y z
N VAL A 1 15.79 -18.76 18.46
CA VAL A 1 14.99 -18.23 17.35
C VAL A 1 14.43 -16.92 17.84
N ASP A 2 14.83 -15.82 17.23
CA ASP A 2 14.39 -14.49 17.63
C ASP A 2 12.88 -14.39 17.41
N THR A 3 12.17 -13.85 18.40
CA THR A 3 10.73 -13.56 18.27
C THR A 3 10.53 -12.28 17.43
N PRO A 4 9.35 -12.02 16.86
CA PRO A 4 9.06 -10.77 16.18
C PRO A 4 9.33 -9.53 17.06
N PHE A 5 9.09 -9.62 18.37
CA PHE A 5 9.39 -8.55 19.32
C PHE A 5 10.88 -8.33 19.50
N ASP A 6 11.68 -9.42 19.53
CA ASP A 6 13.15 -9.32 19.58
C ASP A 6 13.72 -8.65 18.32
N ILE A 7 13.14 -8.93 17.14
CA ILE A 7 13.56 -8.34 15.86
C ILE A 7 13.27 -6.85 15.81
N LEU A 8 12.13 -6.43 16.37
CA LEU A 8 11.75 -5.02 16.46
C LEU A 8 12.37 -4.30 17.66
N HIS A 9 13.05 -5.01 18.58
CA HIS A 9 13.63 -4.49 19.82
C HIS A 9 12.59 -3.85 20.75
N ILE A 10 11.44 -4.48 20.93
CA ILE A 10 10.36 -4.04 21.81
C ILE A 10 9.94 -5.14 22.76
N ASP A 11 9.26 -4.76 23.83
CA ASP A 11 8.64 -5.70 24.76
C ASP A 11 7.40 -6.37 24.13
N PRO A 12 7.11 -7.65 24.50
CA PRO A 12 5.89 -8.32 24.05
C PRO A 12 4.58 -7.65 24.50
N ASP A 13 4.64 -6.81 25.52
CA ASP A 13 3.53 -6.04 26.07
C ASP A 13 3.47 -4.60 25.51
N ALA A 14 4.32 -4.27 24.50
CA ALA A 14 4.32 -2.96 23.85
C ALA A 14 2.95 -2.66 23.21
N ASP A 15 2.51 -1.43 23.33
CA ASP A 15 1.28 -1.01 22.69
C ASP A 15 1.47 -0.82 21.17
N GLU A 16 0.36 -0.63 20.45
CA GLU A 16 0.36 -0.53 19.01
C GLU A 16 1.19 0.66 18.49
N ALA A 17 1.21 1.77 19.23
CA ALA A 17 2.00 2.95 18.87
C ALA A 17 3.50 2.67 19.00
N ASP A 18 3.91 1.98 20.06
CA ASP A 18 5.29 1.56 20.28
C ASP A 18 5.76 0.58 19.19
N VAL A 19 4.90 -0.35 18.78
CA VAL A 19 5.19 -1.31 17.69
C VAL A 19 5.44 -0.57 16.37
N ILE A 20 4.61 0.42 16.03
CA ILE A 20 4.77 1.22 14.81
C ILE A 20 6.06 2.05 14.86
N GLU A 21 6.35 2.69 15.99
CA GLU A 21 7.55 3.51 16.15
C GLU A 21 8.83 2.67 16.05
N ALA A 22 8.87 1.53 16.74
CA ALA A 22 9.98 0.59 16.67
C ALA A 22 10.19 0.05 15.25
N TYR A 23 9.10 -0.32 14.58
CA TYR A 23 9.17 -0.76 13.17
C TYR A 23 9.75 0.33 12.27
N ARG A 24 9.31 1.58 12.40
CA ARG A 24 9.87 2.70 11.62
C ARG A 24 11.37 2.88 11.85
N GLN A 25 11.81 2.79 13.09
CA GLN A 25 13.23 2.90 13.43
C GLN A 25 14.02 1.73 12.83
N ARG A 26 13.56 0.50 13.04
CA ARG A 26 14.23 -0.70 12.54
C ARG A 26 14.26 -0.76 11.01
N VAL A 27 13.18 -0.35 10.33
CA VAL A 27 13.14 -0.26 8.86
C VAL A 27 14.18 0.72 8.32
N LYS A 28 14.36 1.89 8.97
CA LYS A 28 15.40 2.85 8.59
C LYS A 28 16.81 2.29 8.77
N GLU A 29 17.07 1.63 9.92
CA GLU A 29 18.37 1.01 10.22
C GLU A 29 18.69 -0.16 9.28
N ALA A 30 17.71 -1.01 9.01
CA ALA A 30 17.86 -2.19 8.15
C ALA A 30 17.91 -1.83 6.65
N HIS A 31 17.59 -0.58 6.28
CA HIS A 31 17.57 -0.18 4.88
C HIS A 31 18.97 -0.19 4.26
N PRO A 32 19.15 -0.75 3.05
CA PRO A 32 20.46 -0.82 2.38
C PRO A 32 21.16 0.55 2.21
N ASP A 33 20.41 1.63 2.05
CA ASP A 33 20.97 3.00 1.90
C ASP A 33 21.54 3.55 3.21
N HIS A 34 21.13 3.00 4.34
CA HIS A 34 21.65 3.33 5.67
C HIS A 34 22.66 2.33 6.22
N GLY A 35 23.13 1.40 5.36
CA GLY A 35 24.12 0.39 5.73
C GLY A 35 23.55 -0.94 6.22
N GLY A 36 22.25 -1.10 6.19
CA GLY A 36 21.56 -2.37 6.44
C GLY A 36 21.62 -3.32 5.25
N SER A 37 20.98 -4.48 5.36
CA SER A 37 20.91 -5.48 4.29
C SER A 37 19.47 -5.75 3.86
N ALA A 38 19.29 -6.20 2.62
CA ALA A 38 17.96 -6.59 2.12
C ALA A 38 17.33 -7.72 2.95
N ASP A 39 18.15 -8.66 3.43
CA ASP A 39 17.69 -9.75 4.29
C ASP A 39 17.22 -9.25 5.66
N GLU A 40 17.94 -8.30 6.25
CA GLU A 40 17.55 -7.69 7.53
C GLU A 40 16.28 -6.86 7.38
N PHE A 41 16.16 -6.08 6.31
CA PHE A 41 14.94 -5.33 6.00
C PHE A 41 13.72 -6.24 5.86
N GLN A 42 13.84 -7.38 5.14
CA GLN A 42 12.75 -8.35 5.00
C GLN A 42 12.39 -9.00 6.34
N ARG A 43 13.37 -9.31 7.20
CA ARG A 43 13.13 -9.88 8.53
C ARG A 43 12.37 -8.90 9.44
N VAL A 44 12.77 -7.64 9.45
CA VAL A 44 12.08 -6.58 10.20
C VAL A 44 10.63 -6.42 9.74
N ARG A 45 10.42 -6.45 8.44
CA ARG A 45 9.08 -6.37 7.84
C ARG A 45 8.22 -7.59 8.20
N ALA A 46 8.76 -8.80 8.07
CA ALA A 46 8.04 -10.02 8.43
C ALA A 46 7.67 -10.05 9.93
N ALA A 47 8.57 -9.60 10.81
CA ALA A 47 8.32 -9.48 12.23
C ALA A 47 7.14 -8.52 12.55
N TYR A 48 7.10 -7.38 11.88
CA TYR A 48 5.98 -6.44 12.03
C TYR A 48 4.65 -7.04 11.54
N GLU A 49 4.65 -7.71 10.39
CA GLU A 49 3.44 -8.38 9.87
C GLU A 49 2.95 -9.49 10.81
N GLU A 50 3.86 -10.28 11.42
CA GLU A 50 3.50 -11.30 12.41
C GLU A 50 2.84 -10.68 13.66
N ILE A 51 3.39 -9.61 14.21
CA ILE A 51 2.80 -8.91 15.36
C ILE A 51 1.43 -8.34 15.00
N ARG A 52 1.31 -7.71 13.86
CA ARG A 52 0.06 -7.13 13.37
C ARG A 52 -1.05 -8.16 13.16
N THR A 53 -0.72 -9.37 12.72
CA THR A 53 -1.69 -10.46 12.53
C THR A 53 -2.04 -11.20 13.80
N GLY A 54 -1.55 -10.76 14.97
CA GLY A 54 -1.88 -11.33 16.26
C GLY A 54 -0.91 -12.43 16.71
N TYR A 55 0.40 -12.19 16.57
CA TYR A 55 1.41 -13.08 17.10
C TYR A 55 1.20 -13.35 18.58
N SER A 56 0.92 -14.61 18.93
CA SER A 56 0.75 -15.09 20.30
C SER A 56 1.88 -16.06 20.64
N LEU A 57 2.60 -15.81 21.72
CA LEU A 57 3.71 -16.67 22.21
C LEU A 57 3.30 -18.13 22.50
N GLY A 58 1.99 -18.47 22.40
CA GLY A 58 1.41 -19.76 22.74
C GLY A 58 1.11 -20.71 21.58
N GLU A 59 1.28 -20.32 20.30
CA GLU A 59 0.81 -21.14 19.15
C GLU A 59 1.92 -21.77 18.30
N ARG A 60 3.06 -22.14 18.88
CA ARG A 60 4.12 -22.82 18.11
C ARG A 60 4.03 -24.35 18.09
N ASP A 61 3.00 -24.98 18.65
CA ASP A 61 2.97 -26.44 18.78
C ASP A 61 1.85 -27.19 18.03
N ILE A 62 1.05 -26.54 17.19
CA ILE A 62 0.04 -27.29 16.41
C ILE A 62 -0.03 -26.76 14.98
N ALA A 63 0.89 -27.13 14.11
CA ALA A 63 0.66 -27.28 12.67
C ALA A 63 1.87 -27.88 11.95
N ARG A 64 2.17 -29.13 12.26
CA ARG A 64 2.89 -30.03 11.36
C ARG A 64 2.07 -31.31 11.21
N THR A 65 1.09 -31.27 10.35
CA THR A 65 0.49 -32.41 9.63
C THR A 65 -0.44 -31.78 8.59
N ASP A 66 -0.26 -31.99 7.43
CA ASP A 66 -0.19 -32.97 6.42
C ASP A 66 -0.48 -32.32 5.05
N GLU A 67 0.47 -32.41 4.18
CA GLU A 67 0.28 -32.24 2.74
C GLU A 67 -0.58 -33.38 2.19
N ARG A 68 -1.23 -33.06 1.11
CA ARG A 68 -1.83 -33.94 0.08
C ARG A 68 -3.34 -34.04 0.15
N ASP A 69 -3.99 -33.21 -0.64
CA ASP A 69 -4.70 -33.73 -1.81
C ASP A 69 -5.11 -32.60 -2.77
N ARG A 70 -4.58 -32.70 -3.97
CA ARG A 70 -4.99 -31.92 -5.12
C ARG A 70 -5.78 -32.85 -6.02
N PRO A 71 -6.95 -32.50 -6.45
CA PRO A 71 -7.37 -32.90 -7.79
C PRO A 71 -7.38 -31.69 -8.73
N THR A 72 -6.53 -31.81 -9.71
CA THR A 72 -6.70 -31.17 -11.00
C THR A 72 -7.97 -31.69 -11.63
N ASP A 73 -8.87 -30.81 -12.01
CA ASP A 73 -9.69 -31.10 -13.17
C ASP A 73 -9.90 -29.83 -13.99
N ALA A 74 -9.44 -29.92 -15.22
CA ALA A 74 -9.62 -28.93 -16.24
C ALA A 74 -11.01 -29.12 -16.85
N SER A 75 -11.75 -28.05 -16.98
CA SER A 75 -12.74 -27.92 -18.05
C SER A 75 -12.78 -26.47 -18.49
N GLU A 76 -12.20 -26.27 -19.67
CA GLU A 76 -12.43 -25.12 -20.51
C GLU A 76 -13.91 -25.09 -20.86
N ASP A 77 -14.58 -24.00 -20.55
CA ASP A 77 -15.79 -23.58 -21.24
C ASP A 77 -15.74 -22.08 -21.41
N ASP A 78 -15.41 -21.67 -22.63
CA ASP A 78 -15.60 -20.34 -23.15
C ASP A 78 -17.11 -19.98 -23.03
N ALA A 79 -17.39 -19.09 -22.08
CA ALA A 79 -18.61 -18.30 -22.11
C ALA A 79 -18.19 -16.86 -21.83
N GLU A 80 -18.05 -16.08 -22.90
CA GLU A 80 -18.12 -14.63 -22.83
C GLU A 80 -19.46 -14.26 -22.19
N SER A 81 -19.44 -14.05 -20.88
CA SER A 81 -20.50 -13.36 -20.17
C SER A 81 -19.98 -11.96 -19.88
N ASP A 82 -20.68 -10.94 -20.33
CA ASP A 82 -20.62 -9.56 -19.83
C ASP A 82 -21.00 -9.54 -18.34
N ALA A 83 -20.19 -10.18 -17.50
CA ALA A 83 -20.20 -10.01 -16.07
C ALA A 83 -19.25 -8.84 -15.78
N GLU A 84 -19.79 -7.73 -15.29
CA GLU A 84 -18.98 -6.69 -14.71
C GLU A 84 -18.00 -7.33 -13.71
N PRO A 85 -16.72 -6.96 -13.74
CA PRO A 85 -15.73 -7.58 -12.86
C PRO A 85 -16.18 -7.39 -11.40
N ASP A 86 -16.20 -8.50 -10.65
CA ASP A 86 -16.57 -8.51 -9.23
C ASP A 86 -15.48 -7.76 -8.42
N GLY A 87 -15.59 -6.43 -8.36
CA GLY A 87 -14.62 -5.56 -7.70
C GLY A 87 -14.99 -4.07 -7.76
N THR A 88 -14.36 -3.30 -6.90
CA THR A 88 -14.50 -1.83 -6.88
C THR A 88 -13.74 -1.21 -8.04
N ARG A 89 -14.39 -0.32 -8.76
CA ARG A 89 -13.75 0.52 -9.77
C ARG A 89 -13.04 1.69 -9.12
N VAL A 90 -11.72 1.76 -9.25
CA VAL A 90 -10.93 2.89 -8.75
C VAL A 90 -10.36 3.68 -9.92
N GLU A 91 -10.79 4.92 -10.06
CA GLU A 91 -10.24 5.88 -11.00
C GLU A 91 -9.07 6.60 -10.33
N TYR A 92 -7.94 6.68 -11.00
CA TYR A 92 -6.71 7.26 -10.44
C TYR A 92 -6.17 8.39 -11.31
N LEU A 93 -5.51 9.34 -10.65
CA LEU A 93 -4.82 10.47 -11.27
C LEU A 93 -3.47 10.70 -10.58
N ASP A 94 -2.42 10.95 -11.36
CA ASP A 94 -1.11 11.32 -10.83
C ASP A 94 -1.11 12.78 -10.36
N TYR A 95 -0.61 13.03 -9.16
CA TYR A 95 -0.52 14.37 -8.58
C TYR A 95 0.36 15.32 -9.41
N ASP A 96 1.43 14.83 -10.05
CA ASP A 96 2.32 15.65 -10.86
C ASP A 96 1.58 16.31 -12.04
N VAL A 97 0.55 15.68 -12.58
CA VAL A 97 -0.31 16.22 -13.63
C VAL A 97 -1.06 17.47 -13.20
N LEU A 98 -1.45 17.56 -11.92
CA LEU A 98 -2.16 18.72 -11.40
C LEU A 98 -1.34 20.00 -11.57
N ALA A 99 -0.04 19.91 -11.27
CA ALA A 99 0.88 21.06 -11.42
C ALA A 99 1.07 21.45 -12.88
N GLU A 100 1.16 20.50 -13.80
CA GLU A 100 1.32 20.74 -15.23
C GLU A 100 0.11 21.44 -15.85
N HIS A 101 -1.09 21.08 -15.39
CA HIS A 101 -2.36 21.61 -15.89
C HIS A 101 -2.93 22.77 -15.08
N SER A 102 -2.26 23.17 -13.99
CA SER A 102 -2.75 24.18 -13.04
C SER A 102 -4.11 23.79 -12.42
N TRP A 103 -4.31 22.51 -12.12
CA TRP A 103 -5.46 21.99 -11.41
C TRP A 103 -5.18 21.90 -9.90
N GLU A 104 -6.23 21.95 -9.12
CA GLU A 104 -6.14 21.79 -7.66
C GLU A 104 -6.82 20.50 -7.22
N LEU A 105 -6.29 19.88 -6.14
CA LEU A 105 -6.86 18.65 -5.57
C LEU A 105 -8.32 18.84 -5.10
N THR A 106 -8.70 20.08 -4.85
CA THR A 106 -10.03 20.49 -4.40
C THR A 106 -11.01 20.82 -5.52
N ASP A 107 -10.59 20.70 -6.78
CA ASP A 107 -11.47 20.95 -7.93
C ASP A 107 -12.57 19.88 -7.99
N GLU A 108 -13.83 20.28 -7.97
CA GLU A 108 -14.99 19.37 -8.02
C GLU A 108 -15.07 18.59 -9.36
N ASP A 109 -14.51 19.16 -10.44
CA ASP A 109 -14.48 18.61 -11.79
C ASP A 109 -13.10 18.01 -12.18
N LEU A 110 -12.24 17.73 -11.20
CA LEU A 110 -10.86 17.29 -11.42
C LEU A 110 -10.78 16.08 -12.35
N PHE A 111 -11.55 15.04 -12.08
CA PHE A 111 -11.54 13.80 -12.86
C PHE A 111 -12.20 13.93 -14.24
N GLU A 112 -13.18 14.83 -14.38
CA GLU A 112 -13.76 15.17 -15.70
C GLU A 112 -12.72 15.88 -16.59
N LYS A 113 -11.94 16.79 -16.01
CA LYS A 113 -10.82 17.45 -16.67
C LYS A 113 -9.74 16.46 -17.09
N ALA A 114 -9.38 15.53 -16.18
CA ALA A 114 -8.41 14.49 -16.45
C ALA A 114 -8.85 13.59 -17.62
N ALA A 115 -10.10 13.14 -17.61
CA ALA A 115 -10.67 12.33 -18.68
C ALA A 115 -10.65 13.04 -20.06
N ALA A 116 -10.86 14.37 -20.07
CA ALA A 116 -10.85 15.17 -21.28
C ALA A 116 -9.45 15.53 -21.79
N ALA A 117 -8.43 15.48 -20.94
CA ALA A 117 -7.06 15.92 -21.24
C ALA A 117 -6.27 14.95 -22.13
N GLY A 118 -6.71 13.71 -22.29
CA GLY A 118 -6.01 12.70 -23.12
C GLY A 118 -4.67 12.27 -22.53
N LEU A 119 -4.60 12.14 -21.21
CA LEU A 119 -3.44 11.71 -20.45
C LEU A 119 -3.07 10.26 -20.78
N ASP A 120 -1.80 9.90 -20.53
CA ASP A 120 -1.36 8.52 -20.66
C ASP A 120 -1.89 7.63 -19.51
N ALA A 121 -1.84 6.31 -19.72
CA ALA A 121 -2.37 5.35 -18.75
C ALA A 121 -1.54 5.25 -17.45
N GLU A 122 -0.33 5.81 -17.38
CA GLU A 122 0.40 5.91 -16.12
C GLU A 122 -0.13 7.07 -15.29
N SER A 123 -0.51 8.18 -15.95
CA SER A 123 -0.97 9.40 -15.28
C SER A 123 -2.45 9.38 -14.90
N TYR A 124 -3.31 8.76 -15.71
CA TYR A 124 -4.76 8.71 -15.47
C TYR A 124 -5.37 7.43 -16.05
N GLY A 125 -6.25 6.81 -15.31
CA GLY A 125 -6.94 5.60 -15.74
C GLY A 125 -7.84 5.00 -14.69
N THR A 126 -8.14 3.72 -14.86
CA THR A 126 -9.01 2.97 -13.96
C THR A 126 -8.40 1.61 -13.65
N VAL A 127 -8.42 1.20 -12.40
CA VAL A 127 -8.06 -0.13 -11.94
C VAL A 127 -9.23 -0.78 -11.22
N VAL A 128 -9.42 -2.09 -11.40
CA VAL A 128 -10.43 -2.86 -10.66
C VAL A 128 -9.78 -3.51 -9.46
N VAL A 129 -10.31 -3.23 -8.28
CA VAL A 129 -9.80 -3.76 -7.01
C VAL A 129 -10.72 -4.87 -6.54
N GLU A 130 -10.23 -6.11 -6.54
CA GLU A 130 -10.96 -7.26 -6.03
C GLU A 130 -11.30 -7.10 -4.53
N PRO A 131 -12.40 -7.68 -4.04
CA PRO A 131 -12.76 -7.63 -2.63
C PRO A 131 -11.60 -8.07 -1.71
N ARG A 132 -11.36 -7.32 -0.65
CA ARG A 132 -10.28 -7.55 0.34
C ARG A 132 -8.85 -7.40 -0.20
N THR A 133 -8.69 -6.88 -1.41
CA THR A 133 -7.38 -6.57 -1.97
C THR A 133 -7.06 -5.09 -1.70
N CYS A 134 -5.83 -4.78 -1.27
CA CYS A 134 -5.42 -3.39 -1.11
C CYS A 134 -5.15 -2.75 -2.48
N LEU A 135 -5.42 -1.45 -2.57
CA LEU A 135 -5.32 -0.68 -3.80
C LEU A 135 -3.94 -0.78 -4.48
N LEU A 136 -2.85 -0.67 -3.70
CA LEU A 136 -1.50 -0.78 -4.26
C LEU A 136 -1.26 -2.12 -4.95
N LYS A 137 -1.76 -3.22 -4.37
CA LYS A 137 -1.59 -4.56 -4.95
C LYS A 137 -2.38 -4.71 -6.25
N ALA A 138 -3.59 -4.15 -6.31
CA ALA A 138 -4.39 -4.14 -7.53
C ALA A 138 -3.73 -3.31 -8.63
N ALA A 139 -3.23 -2.11 -8.31
CA ALA A 139 -2.49 -1.27 -9.25
C ALA A 139 -1.22 -1.97 -9.79
N GLU A 140 -0.46 -2.67 -8.93
CA GLU A 140 0.70 -3.45 -9.38
C GLU A 140 0.32 -4.64 -10.28
N ALA A 141 -0.79 -5.30 -10.00
CA ALA A 141 -1.30 -6.40 -10.84
C ALA A 141 -1.72 -5.91 -12.22
N ASP A 142 -2.22 -4.68 -12.31
CA ASP A 142 -2.57 -4.00 -13.57
C ASP A 142 -1.34 -3.38 -14.27
N GLY A 143 -0.16 -3.51 -13.70
CA GLY A 143 1.11 -3.08 -14.30
C GLY A 143 1.57 -1.67 -13.91
N HIS A 144 0.88 -0.99 -12.99
CA HIS A 144 1.25 0.33 -12.51
C HIS A 144 2.40 0.27 -11.49
N ASN A 145 3.25 1.29 -11.53
CA ASN A 145 4.42 1.38 -10.64
C ASN A 145 4.26 2.55 -9.65
N TRP A 146 3.25 2.48 -8.81
CA TRP A 146 3.00 3.51 -7.81
C TRP A 146 4.06 3.56 -6.70
N PRO A 147 4.31 4.72 -6.08
CA PRO A 147 5.31 4.85 -5.03
C PRO A 147 4.96 4.04 -3.79
N TYR A 148 5.95 3.37 -3.21
CA TYR A 148 5.85 2.68 -1.93
C TYR A 148 7.23 2.44 -1.30
N ALA A 149 7.25 2.09 0.00
CA ALA A 149 8.47 1.64 0.68
C ALA A 149 8.19 0.48 1.65
N CYS A 150 7.43 0.70 2.74
CA CYS A 150 7.26 -0.29 3.81
C CYS A 150 6.19 -1.37 3.54
N ARG A 151 5.15 -1.10 2.76
CA ARG A 151 3.96 -1.96 2.50
C ARG A 151 3.18 -2.38 3.74
N GLY A 152 3.40 -1.76 4.89
CA GLY A 152 2.80 -2.15 6.17
C GLY A 152 2.18 -0.98 6.96
N GLY A 153 1.91 0.16 6.32
CA GLY A 153 1.28 1.30 6.99
C GLY A 153 2.20 2.19 7.83
N ALA A 154 3.49 1.88 7.93
CA ALA A 154 4.46 2.60 8.77
C ALA A 154 5.21 3.74 8.06
N CYS A 155 4.82 4.10 6.83
CA CYS A 155 5.34 5.25 6.10
C CYS A 155 4.30 5.82 5.14
N ALA A 156 4.51 7.04 4.66
CA ALA A 156 3.59 7.73 3.76
C ALA A 156 3.96 7.62 2.26
N ASN A 157 4.94 6.79 1.87
CA ASN A 157 5.36 6.67 0.47
C ASN A 157 4.25 6.21 -0.48
N CYS A 158 3.26 5.47 0.01
CA CYS A 158 2.13 5.00 -0.77
C CYS A 158 0.84 5.79 -0.48
N ALA A 159 0.98 7.02 0.01
CA ALA A 159 -0.17 7.86 0.31
C ALA A 159 -0.94 8.21 -0.96
N VAL A 160 -2.26 8.18 -0.86
CA VAL A 160 -3.22 8.63 -1.87
C VAL A 160 -4.25 9.56 -1.22
N ALA A 161 -4.74 10.53 -1.97
CA ALA A 161 -5.89 11.34 -1.56
C ALA A 161 -7.15 10.75 -2.19
N VAL A 162 -8.13 10.40 -1.38
CA VAL A 162 -9.46 9.98 -1.83
C VAL A 162 -10.28 11.22 -2.08
N VAL A 163 -10.69 11.44 -3.33
CA VAL A 163 -11.48 12.59 -3.77
C VAL A 163 -12.97 12.22 -3.77
N GLU A 164 -13.31 11.00 -4.15
CA GLU A 164 -14.68 10.49 -4.16
C GLU A 164 -14.70 9.02 -3.73
N GLY A 165 -15.77 8.61 -3.07
CA GLY A 165 -15.90 7.25 -2.50
C GLY A 165 -15.21 7.13 -1.14
N ASP A 166 -15.04 5.89 -0.68
CA ASP A 166 -14.46 5.62 0.64
C ASP A 166 -13.52 4.41 0.61
N MET A 167 -12.52 4.43 1.50
CA MET A 167 -11.55 3.37 1.67
C MET A 167 -11.27 3.12 3.15
N GLU A 168 -11.31 1.87 3.56
CA GLU A 168 -10.99 1.44 4.92
C GLU A 168 -9.51 1.05 5.06
N MET A 169 -8.94 1.37 6.23
CA MET A 169 -7.60 0.96 6.64
C MET A 169 -7.63 0.31 8.03
N PRO A 170 -6.74 -0.66 8.33
CA PRO A 170 -6.50 -1.10 9.71
C PRO A 170 -6.12 0.08 10.61
N ALA A 171 -6.39 0.01 11.90
CA ALA A 171 -6.14 1.12 12.85
C ALA A 171 -4.64 1.45 13.03
N ASN A 172 -3.75 0.49 12.82
CA ASN A 172 -2.32 0.63 13.05
C ASN A 172 -1.57 1.17 11.83
N HIS A 173 -1.57 2.47 11.65
CA HIS A 173 -0.85 3.15 10.57
C HIS A 173 -0.25 4.48 11.06
N ILE A 174 0.63 5.07 10.23
CA ILE A 174 1.39 6.27 10.56
C ILE A 174 0.59 7.58 10.42
N LEU A 175 -0.53 7.57 9.69
CA LEU A 175 -1.30 8.78 9.44
C LEU A 175 -2.00 9.26 10.72
N SER A 176 -2.02 10.57 10.93
CA SER A 176 -2.82 11.19 11.97
C SER A 176 -4.31 11.20 11.62
N SER A 177 -5.17 11.36 12.63
CA SER A 177 -6.64 11.50 12.41
C SER A 177 -6.94 12.67 11.47
N GLU A 178 -6.22 13.77 11.61
CA GLU A 178 -6.37 14.95 10.75
C GLU A 178 -6.08 14.64 9.28
N MET A 179 -5.02 13.88 8.98
CA MET A 179 -4.71 13.43 7.62
C MET A 179 -5.82 12.54 7.06
N MET A 180 -6.38 11.66 7.89
CA MET A 180 -7.50 10.81 7.47
C MET A 180 -8.77 11.61 7.20
N ASP A 181 -9.04 12.66 7.99
CA ASP A 181 -10.17 13.58 7.80
C ASP A 181 -10.05 14.37 6.49
N PHE A 182 -8.82 14.62 6.02
CA PHE A 182 -8.53 15.16 4.69
C PHE A 182 -8.59 14.13 3.55
N GLY A 183 -9.05 12.92 3.82
CA GLY A 183 -9.17 11.88 2.80
C GLY A 183 -7.87 11.15 2.46
N ILE A 184 -6.77 11.37 3.21
CA ILE A 184 -5.52 10.67 2.96
C ILE A 184 -5.62 9.21 3.41
N ARG A 185 -5.17 8.32 2.53
CA ARG A 185 -5.12 6.86 2.79
C ARG A 185 -3.78 6.30 2.35
N LEU A 186 -3.41 5.12 2.86
CA LEU A 186 -2.19 4.40 2.46
C LEU A 186 -2.56 3.25 1.53
N SER A 187 -2.34 3.38 0.25
CA SER A 187 -2.77 2.39 -0.77
C SER A 187 -2.29 0.97 -0.50
N CYS A 188 -1.17 0.79 0.23
CA CYS A 188 -0.63 -0.54 0.54
C CYS A 188 -1.43 -1.35 1.58
N ILE A 189 -2.32 -0.69 2.34
CA ILE A 189 -3.17 -1.33 3.37
C ILE A 189 -4.64 -0.93 3.26
N SER A 190 -4.98 -0.02 2.34
CA SER A 190 -6.36 0.45 2.16
C SER A 190 -7.14 -0.43 1.19
N VAL A 191 -8.37 -0.75 1.55
CA VAL A 191 -9.33 -1.51 0.74
C VAL A 191 -10.52 -0.61 0.44
N PRO A 192 -10.95 -0.48 -0.82
CA PRO A 192 -12.18 0.24 -1.15
C PRO A 192 -13.42 -0.34 -0.45
N THR A 193 -14.33 0.52 -0.03
CA THR A 193 -15.58 0.15 0.63
C THR A 193 -16.84 0.58 -0.12
N THR A 194 -16.67 1.39 -1.17
CA THR A 194 -17.73 1.82 -2.09
C THR A 194 -17.50 1.20 -3.47
N ASP A 195 -18.52 1.14 -4.32
CA ASP A 195 -18.44 0.53 -5.65
C ASP A 195 -17.54 1.32 -6.62
N GLU A 196 -17.45 2.62 -6.41
CA GLU A 196 -16.57 3.52 -7.16
C GLU A 196 -15.76 4.38 -6.19
N VAL A 197 -14.48 4.57 -6.51
CA VAL A 197 -13.56 5.42 -5.76
C VAL A 197 -12.70 6.21 -6.73
N LYS A 198 -12.44 7.50 -6.41
CA LYS A 198 -11.50 8.34 -7.15
C LYS A 198 -10.35 8.74 -6.25
N VAL A 199 -9.12 8.48 -6.70
CA VAL A 199 -7.92 8.76 -5.91
C VAL A 199 -6.89 9.54 -6.72
N VAL A 200 -6.19 10.43 -6.02
CA VAL A 200 -4.96 11.04 -6.53
C VAL A 200 -3.78 10.38 -5.83
N TYR A 201 -2.88 9.78 -6.58
CA TYR A 201 -1.67 9.14 -6.05
C TYR A 201 -0.44 10.03 -6.22
N ASN A 202 0.75 9.58 -5.77
CA ASN A 202 2.01 10.35 -5.86
C ASN A 202 1.99 11.64 -5.03
N ILE A 203 1.25 11.63 -3.91
CA ILE A 203 1.08 12.80 -3.02
C ILE A 203 2.07 12.84 -1.85
N GLU A 204 3.01 11.93 -1.78
CA GLU A 204 3.95 11.81 -0.66
C GLU A 204 4.86 13.03 -0.47
N HIS A 205 4.84 13.96 -1.41
CA HIS A 205 5.57 15.24 -1.35
C HIS A 205 4.77 16.36 -0.67
N LEU A 206 3.49 16.13 -0.37
CA LEU A 206 2.68 17.12 0.31
C LEU A 206 3.19 17.40 1.73
N PRO A 207 3.05 18.65 2.21
CA PRO A 207 3.46 19.03 3.56
C PRO A 207 2.88 18.11 4.62
N GLY A 208 3.74 17.63 5.53
CA GLY A 208 3.37 16.68 6.59
C GLY A 208 3.46 15.22 6.18
N LEU A 209 3.29 14.86 4.90
CA LEU A 209 3.53 13.50 4.41
C LEU A 209 5.01 13.24 4.13
N ASP A 210 5.74 14.24 3.66
CA ASP A 210 7.17 14.18 3.36
C ASP A 210 8.01 13.78 4.59
N GLU A 211 7.64 14.21 5.78
CA GLU A 211 8.29 13.84 7.05
C GLU A 211 8.08 12.36 7.42
N LEU A 212 7.01 11.74 6.92
CA LEU A 212 6.63 10.35 7.17
C LEU A 212 7.14 9.39 6.10
N ARG A 213 7.97 9.86 5.17
CA ARG A 213 8.53 9.03 4.10
C ARG A 213 9.72 8.20 4.58
N LEU A 214 9.88 7.06 3.95
CA LEU A 214 11.09 6.25 4.01
C LEU A 214 11.82 6.32 2.66
N PRO A 215 13.13 6.07 2.62
CA PRO A 215 13.85 5.92 1.36
C PRO A 215 13.18 4.87 0.47
N SER A 216 12.76 5.24 -0.73
CA SER A 216 12.07 4.34 -1.64
C SER A 216 13.06 3.47 -2.42
N GLN A 217 12.74 2.18 -2.60
CA GLN A 217 13.55 1.27 -3.42
C GLN A 217 13.45 1.57 -4.93
N GLN A 218 12.42 2.30 -5.35
CA GLN A 218 12.19 2.67 -6.75
C GLN A 218 13.20 3.68 -7.28
N ALA A 219 13.73 4.57 -6.44
CA ALA A 219 14.77 5.53 -6.84
C ALA A 219 16.07 4.87 -7.37
N ARG A 220 16.27 3.58 -7.12
CA ARG A 220 17.44 2.82 -7.61
C ARG A 220 17.36 2.36 -9.07
N ARG A 221 16.15 2.33 -9.67
CA ARG A 221 15.96 1.81 -11.05
C ARG A 221 16.20 2.84 -12.15
N VAL A 222 16.34 4.12 -11.83
CA VAL A 222 16.43 5.24 -12.79
C VAL A 222 17.84 5.84 -12.88
N ARG A 223 18.91 5.09 -12.61
CA ARG A 223 20.26 5.51 -13.04
C ARG A 223 20.72 4.62 -14.18
N PRO A 224 20.65 5.10 -15.44
CA PRO A 224 21.44 4.52 -16.52
C PRO A 224 22.91 4.72 -16.13
N SER A 225 23.67 3.64 -16.20
CA SER A 225 25.13 3.72 -16.11
C SER A 225 25.64 4.48 -17.34
N ASP A 226 26.32 5.60 -17.10
CA ASP A 226 27.24 6.21 -18.05
C ASP A 226 28.53 5.40 -18.10
#